data_6e5c7a2305d746e43b002004aaf1473f
#
_entry.id   6e5c7a2305d746e43b002004aaf1473f
#
_cell.length_a   1.000
_cell.length_b   1.000
_cell.length_c   1.000
_cell.angle_alpha   90.00
_cell.angle_beta   90.00
_cell.angle_gamma   90.00
#
_symmetry.space_group_name_H-M   'P 1'
#
loop_
_entity.id
_entity.type
_entity.pdbx_description
1 polymer ?
#
loop_
_entity_poly.entity_id
_entity_poly.type
_entity_poly.pdbx_seq_one_letter_code
_entity_poly.pdbx_strand_id
1 'polypeptide(L)'
;MLTIAGFDPSSGAGVTADLMVFAAHGLFGTSCITSLTVQSTVGVQAAHPIRPETVRATLDCLHGDLPAAGIKIGMLATEETVAVVADFLGELRARGERVPVVLDPVLRSSSGRELLDESGVTTLRERLLPLVDWVTPNIDELGILTGRGVAKRGDLPGAARGVQESGSDLNVFATGGHLEPPDDFLL
;
A
#
# COMPACT_ATOMS: atom_id res chain seq x y z
N MET A 1 -1.94 8.09 -13.61
CA MET A 1 -1.89 7.45 -12.28
C MET A 1 -1.06 6.18 -12.38
N LEU A 2 -0.23 5.89 -11.38
CA LEU A 2 0.51 4.63 -11.27
C LEU A 2 -0.04 3.82 -10.10
N THR A 3 -0.31 2.54 -10.29
CA THR A 3 -0.51 1.60 -9.19
C THR A 3 0.68 0.66 -9.06
N ILE A 4 1.16 0.44 -7.82
CA ILE A 4 2.23 -0.50 -7.47
C ILE A 4 1.60 -1.52 -6.51
N ALA A 5 1.23 -2.70 -7.01
CA ALA A 5 0.49 -3.68 -6.22
C ALA A 5 0.57 -5.09 -6.80
N GLY A 6 0.02 -6.07 -6.10
CA GLY A 6 -0.17 -7.42 -6.60
C GLY A 6 -1.18 -7.50 -7.75
N PHE A 7 -1.07 -8.55 -8.55
CA PHE A 7 -2.04 -8.86 -9.59
C PHE A 7 -3.07 -9.86 -9.06
N ASP A 8 -4.32 -9.44 -8.99
CA ASP A 8 -5.47 -10.31 -8.71
C ASP A 8 -6.18 -10.68 -10.02
N PRO A 9 -6.13 -11.96 -10.45
CA PRO A 9 -6.76 -12.40 -11.70
C PRO A 9 -8.29 -12.31 -11.67
N SER A 10 -8.91 -12.22 -10.48
CA SER A 10 -10.36 -12.04 -10.34
C SER A 10 -10.81 -10.58 -10.45
N SER A 11 -9.86 -9.64 -10.51
CA SER A 11 -10.11 -8.19 -10.57
C SER A 11 -10.89 -7.62 -9.36
N GLY A 12 -10.90 -8.36 -8.24
CA GLY A 12 -11.51 -7.90 -6.99
C GLY A 12 -10.63 -6.96 -6.19
N ALA A 13 -9.31 -6.98 -6.46
CA ALA A 13 -8.29 -6.18 -5.78
C ALA A 13 -7.08 -5.93 -6.70
N GLY A 14 -6.01 -5.37 -6.14
CA GLY A 14 -4.72 -5.20 -6.79
C GLY A 14 -4.75 -4.32 -8.03
N VAL A 15 -3.72 -4.45 -8.89
CA VAL A 15 -3.55 -3.58 -10.06
C VAL A 15 -4.75 -3.56 -11.00
N THR A 16 -5.46 -4.69 -11.15
CA THR A 16 -6.61 -4.79 -12.04
C THR A 16 -7.79 -3.95 -11.55
N ALA A 17 -8.12 -4.04 -10.27
CA ALA A 17 -9.15 -3.20 -9.66
C ALA A 17 -8.76 -1.71 -9.69
N ASP A 18 -7.51 -1.39 -9.35
CA ASP A 18 -7.01 -0.02 -9.37
C ASP A 18 -7.12 0.61 -10.75
N LEU A 19 -6.71 -0.10 -11.82
CA LEU A 19 -6.80 0.40 -13.20
C LEU A 19 -8.26 0.60 -13.64
N MET A 20 -9.17 -0.27 -13.22
CA MET A 20 -10.61 -0.09 -13.49
C MET A 20 -11.16 1.17 -12.79
N VAL A 21 -10.76 1.42 -11.54
CA VAL A 21 -11.16 2.62 -10.81
C VAL A 21 -10.56 3.87 -11.47
N PHE A 22 -9.30 3.86 -11.85
CA PHE A 22 -8.68 4.97 -12.57
C PHE A 22 -9.45 5.30 -13.86
N ALA A 23 -9.74 4.26 -14.67
CA ALA A 23 -10.49 4.44 -15.91
C ALA A 23 -11.91 4.98 -15.67
N ALA A 24 -12.62 4.50 -14.64
CA ALA A 24 -13.95 4.99 -14.28
C ALA A 24 -13.95 6.48 -13.88
N HIS A 25 -12.81 6.98 -13.35
CA HIS A 25 -12.60 8.40 -13.05
C HIS A 25 -11.98 9.20 -14.19
N GLY A 26 -11.90 8.65 -15.40
CA GLY A 26 -11.34 9.33 -16.58
C GLY A 26 -9.82 9.49 -16.52
N LEU A 27 -9.13 8.71 -15.72
CA LEU A 27 -7.69 8.77 -15.53
C LEU A 27 -7.00 7.65 -16.33
N PHE A 28 -5.89 7.98 -16.98
CA PHE A 28 -5.02 6.98 -17.58
C PHE A 28 -4.19 6.30 -16.47
N GLY A 29 -4.27 4.96 -16.39
CA GLY A 29 -3.57 4.16 -15.39
C GLY A 29 -2.43 3.36 -15.98
N THR A 30 -1.27 3.36 -15.29
CA THR A 30 -0.16 2.44 -15.49
C THR A 30 0.01 1.57 -14.26
N SER A 31 0.68 0.41 -14.39
CA SER A 31 0.85 -0.51 -13.27
C SER A 31 2.24 -1.11 -13.20
N CYS A 32 2.75 -1.25 -11.96
CA CYS A 32 3.91 -2.05 -11.62
C CYS A 32 3.45 -3.22 -10.74
N ILE A 33 3.54 -4.45 -11.26
CA ILE A 33 3.11 -5.65 -10.54
C ILE A 33 4.23 -6.07 -9.57
N THR A 34 3.87 -6.25 -8.29
CA THR A 34 4.79 -6.70 -7.23
C THR A 34 4.72 -8.19 -6.95
N SER A 35 3.58 -8.82 -7.24
CA SER A 35 3.35 -10.26 -7.05
C SER A 35 2.25 -10.75 -7.99
N LEU A 36 2.41 -11.96 -8.49
CA LEU A 36 1.33 -12.70 -9.15
C LEU A 36 0.62 -13.57 -8.12
N THR A 37 -0.71 -13.48 -8.02
CA THR A 37 -1.47 -14.33 -7.10
C THR A 37 -2.20 -15.45 -7.84
N VAL A 38 -2.29 -16.60 -7.19
CA VAL A 38 -3.26 -17.65 -7.51
C VAL A 38 -4.47 -17.39 -6.63
N GLN A 39 -5.42 -16.65 -7.16
CA GLN A 39 -6.53 -16.06 -6.41
C GLN A 39 -7.83 -16.15 -7.19
N SER A 40 -8.93 -16.25 -6.46
CA SER A 40 -10.29 -16.12 -6.97
C SER A 40 -11.12 -15.26 -6.00
N THR A 41 -12.40 -15.06 -6.29
CA THR A 41 -13.32 -14.34 -5.38
C THR A 41 -13.51 -15.02 -4.01
N VAL A 42 -13.06 -16.27 -3.87
CA VAL A 42 -13.14 -17.04 -2.61
C VAL A 42 -11.93 -16.82 -1.72
N GLY A 43 -10.74 -16.51 -2.29
CA GLY A 43 -9.54 -16.26 -1.51
C GLY A 43 -8.23 -16.47 -2.28
N VAL A 44 -7.13 -16.21 -1.58
CA VAL A 44 -5.75 -16.32 -2.08
C VAL A 44 -5.17 -17.69 -1.77
N GLN A 45 -4.85 -18.49 -2.78
CA GLN A 45 -4.20 -19.80 -2.64
C GLN A 45 -2.67 -19.68 -2.59
N ALA A 46 -2.08 -18.84 -3.46
CA ALA A 46 -0.65 -18.60 -3.50
C ALA A 46 -0.34 -17.16 -3.93
N ALA A 47 0.82 -16.67 -3.54
CA ALA A 47 1.40 -15.43 -4.02
C ALA A 47 2.84 -15.70 -4.46
N HIS A 48 3.20 -15.19 -5.63
CA HIS A 48 4.52 -15.35 -6.24
C HIS A 48 5.13 -13.96 -6.44
N PRO A 49 6.00 -13.49 -5.53
CA PRO A 49 6.62 -12.18 -5.65
C PRO A 49 7.40 -12.03 -6.95
N ILE A 50 7.31 -10.86 -7.55
CA ILE A 50 8.15 -10.45 -8.67
C ILE A 50 9.52 -10.07 -8.11
N ARG A 51 10.59 -10.43 -8.82
CA ARG A 51 11.95 -10.08 -8.42
C ARG A 51 12.10 -8.57 -8.25
N PRO A 52 12.73 -8.09 -7.17
CA PRO A 52 12.87 -6.66 -6.87
C PRO A 52 13.51 -5.86 -8.00
N GLU A 53 14.49 -6.47 -8.71
CA GLU A 53 15.14 -5.82 -9.86
C GLU A 53 14.17 -5.59 -11.02
N THR A 54 13.22 -6.50 -11.23
CA THR A 54 12.16 -6.34 -12.24
C THR A 54 11.17 -5.25 -11.85
N VAL A 55 10.80 -5.18 -10.57
CA VAL A 55 9.96 -4.10 -10.02
C VAL A 55 10.65 -2.76 -10.25
N ARG A 56 11.93 -2.63 -9.86
CA ARG A 56 12.70 -1.40 -10.06
C ARG A 56 12.78 -0.99 -11.53
N ALA A 57 13.17 -1.90 -12.40
CA ALA A 57 13.28 -1.63 -13.84
C ALA A 57 11.93 -1.20 -14.46
N THR A 58 10.81 -1.77 -13.98
CA THR A 58 9.46 -1.37 -14.41
C THR A 58 9.13 0.05 -13.97
N LEU A 59 9.42 0.40 -12.71
CA LEU A 59 9.20 1.75 -12.19
C LEU A 59 10.01 2.79 -12.96
N ASP A 60 11.30 2.52 -13.20
CA ASP A 60 12.18 3.42 -13.93
C ASP A 60 11.74 3.60 -15.40
N CYS A 61 11.33 2.49 -16.05
CA CYS A 61 10.82 2.53 -17.42
C CYS A 61 9.54 3.36 -17.54
N LEU A 62 8.57 3.12 -16.64
CA LEU A 62 7.31 3.87 -16.64
C LEU A 62 7.54 5.34 -16.32
N HIS A 63 8.39 5.65 -15.34
CA HIS A 63 8.68 7.03 -14.97
C HIS A 63 9.38 7.79 -16.08
N GLY A 64 10.27 7.13 -16.83
CA GLY A 64 10.98 7.74 -17.97
C GLY A 64 10.09 8.08 -19.16
N ASP A 65 8.96 7.38 -19.34
CA ASP A 65 8.03 7.57 -20.46
C ASP A 65 6.78 8.35 -20.04
N LEU A 66 6.16 7.95 -18.93
CA LEU A 66 4.86 8.48 -18.46
C LEU A 66 4.94 8.79 -16.95
N PRO A 67 5.59 9.90 -16.54
CA PRO A 67 5.63 10.30 -15.13
C PRO A 67 4.22 10.39 -14.54
N ALA A 68 4.02 9.74 -13.39
CA ALA A 68 2.71 9.66 -12.78
C ALA A 68 2.31 10.97 -12.09
N ALA A 69 1.05 11.40 -12.26
CA ALA A 69 0.47 12.52 -11.51
C ALA A 69 0.00 12.14 -10.10
N GLY A 70 -0.01 10.84 -9.77
CA GLY A 70 -0.31 10.29 -8.46
C GLY A 70 0.01 8.81 -8.42
N ILE A 71 0.41 8.30 -7.25
CA ILE A 71 0.83 6.91 -7.04
C ILE A 71 -0.06 6.27 -5.97
N LYS A 72 -0.62 5.10 -6.28
CA LYS A 72 -1.26 4.22 -5.28
C LYS A 72 -0.36 3.02 -5.06
N ILE A 73 -0.09 2.69 -3.82
CA ILE A 73 0.67 1.51 -3.40
C ILE A 73 -0.28 0.56 -2.67
N GLY A 74 -0.27 -0.71 -3.04
CA GLY A 74 -0.99 -1.79 -2.35
C GLY A 74 -0.03 -2.86 -1.86
N MET A 75 -0.38 -4.15 -2.09
CA MET A 75 0.43 -5.30 -1.67
C MET A 75 1.83 -5.27 -2.27
N LEU A 76 2.88 -5.33 -1.44
CA LEU A 76 4.29 -5.32 -1.85
C LEU A 76 4.97 -6.69 -1.76
N ALA A 77 4.44 -7.59 -0.97
CA ALA A 77 4.78 -9.01 -0.85
C ALA A 77 6.11 -9.34 -0.16
N THR A 78 7.17 -8.56 -0.31
CA THR A 78 8.48 -8.83 0.33
C THR A 78 9.15 -7.56 0.84
N GLU A 79 10.06 -7.71 1.82
CA GLU A 79 10.89 -6.63 2.34
C GLU A 79 11.68 -5.92 1.23
N GLU A 80 12.30 -6.70 0.33
CA GLU A 80 13.12 -6.16 -0.75
C GLU A 80 12.29 -5.30 -1.71
N THR A 81 11.03 -5.70 -1.98
CA THR A 81 10.12 -4.90 -2.79
C THR A 81 9.74 -3.61 -2.08
N VAL A 82 9.48 -3.66 -0.77
CA VAL A 82 9.25 -2.44 0.04
C VAL A 82 10.44 -1.50 -0.07
N ALA A 83 11.67 -2.03 0.09
CA ALA A 83 12.88 -1.24 0.00
C ALA A 83 13.05 -0.58 -1.38
N VAL A 84 12.83 -1.34 -2.46
CA VAL A 84 12.91 -0.83 -3.85
C VAL A 84 11.90 0.30 -4.09
N VAL A 85 10.66 0.15 -3.61
CA VAL A 85 9.63 1.20 -3.76
C VAL A 85 9.99 2.43 -2.94
N ALA A 86 10.50 2.26 -1.71
CA ALA A 86 10.96 3.36 -0.89
C ALA A 86 12.13 4.12 -1.54
N ASP A 87 13.10 3.40 -2.11
CA ASP A 87 14.23 4.02 -2.83
C ASP A 87 13.74 4.82 -4.04
N PHE A 88 12.83 4.26 -4.83
CA PHE A 88 12.23 4.95 -5.97
C PHE A 88 11.53 6.26 -5.55
N LEU A 89 10.69 6.23 -4.52
CA LEU A 89 10.02 7.45 -4.01
C LEU A 89 11.02 8.45 -3.43
N GLY A 90 12.04 7.98 -2.70
CA GLY A 90 13.10 8.83 -2.16
C GLY A 90 13.87 9.57 -3.26
N GLU A 91 14.16 8.90 -4.37
CA GLU A 91 14.80 9.51 -5.54
C GLU A 91 13.90 10.56 -6.22
N LEU A 92 12.57 10.31 -6.33
CA LEU A 92 11.63 11.31 -6.83
C LEU A 92 11.66 12.57 -5.94
N ARG A 93 11.57 12.38 -4.62
CA ARG A 93 11.63 13.48 -3.64
C ARG A 93 12.96 14.25 -3.72
N ALA A 94 14.08 13.55 -3.86
CA ALA A 94 15.41 14.17 -4.00
C ALA A 94 15.56 15.02 -5.27
N ARG A 95 14.84 14.65 -6.35
CA ARG A 95 14.75 15.43 -7.58
C ARG A 95 13.76 16.58 -7.52
N GLY A 96 13.07 16.76 -6.38
CA GLY A 96 12.04 17.79 -6.20
C GLY A 96 10.69 17.43 -6.82
N GLU A 97 10.50 16.19 -7.26
CA GLU A 97 9.26 15.70 -7.83
C GLU A 97 8.27 15.35 -6.69
N ARG A 98 7.25 16.18 -6.52
CA ARG A 98 6.22 15.98 -5.50
C ARG A 98 4.97 15.38 -6.12
N VAL A 99 4.95 14.04 -6.18
CA VAL A 99 3.80 13.25 -6.63
C VAL A 99 3.02 12.79 -5.40
N PRO A 100 1.70 13.02 -5.31
CA PRO A 100 0.88 12.48 -4.23
C PRO A 100 0.93 10.96 -4.19
N VAL A 101 1.16 10.39 -2.99
CA VAL A 101 1.29 8.95 -2.77
C VAL A 101 0.30 8.48 -1.73
N VAL A 102 -0.52 7.49 -2.07
CA VAL A 102 -1.44 6.80 -1.16
C VAL A 102 -0.96 5.36 -0.96
N LEU A 103 -0.74 4.97 0.28
CA LEU A 103 -0.40 3.60 0.67
C LEU A 103 -1.61 2.91 1.30
N ASP A 104 -2.05 1.84 0.68
CA ASP A 104 -2.92 0.83 1.28
C ASP A 104 -2.01 -0.28 1.82
N PRO A 105 -1.79 -0.38 3.15
CA PRO A 105 -0.76 -1.26 3.72
C PRO A 105 -1.27 -2.69 3.83
N VAL A 106 -1.48 -3.34 2.69
CA VAL A 106 -2.02 -4.70 2.60
C VAL A 106 -1.03 -5.69 3.22
N LEU A 107 -1.17 -5.93 4.54
CA LEU A 107 -0.32 -6.83 5.32
C LEU A 107 -0.87 -8.26 5.37
N ARG A 108 -2.21 -8.40 5.27
CA ARG A 108 -2.91 -9.69 5.27
C ARG A 108 -4.03 -9.70 4.24
N SER A 109 -4.31 -10.88 3.68
CA SER A 109 -5.49 -11.06 2.83
C SER A 109 -6.77 -11.10 3.67
N SER A 110 -7.93 -10.88 3.04
CA SER A 110 -9.24 -11.03 3.69
C SER A 110 -9.47 -12.44 4.27
N SER A 111 -8.75 -13.44 3.76
CA SER A 111 -8.76 -14.81 4.29
C SER A 111 -7.76 -15.02 5.44
N GLY A 112 -7.08 -13.96 5.93
CA GLY A 112 -6.15 -13.99 7.04
C GLY A 112 -4.72 -14.45 6.70
N ARG A 113 -4.41 -14.69 5.41
CA ARG A 113 -3.06 -15.06 5.00
C ARG A 113 -2.12 -13.86 5.12
N GLU A 114 -0.96 -14.05 5.72
CA GLU A 114 0.11 -13.06 5.74
C GLU A 114 0.63 -12.81 4.32
N LEU A 115 0.71 -11.54 3.94
CA LEU A 115 1.14 -11.07 2.62
C LEU A 115 2.42 -10.24 2.69
N LEU A 116 2.84 -9.84 3.89
CA LEU A 116 4.12 -9.20 4.18
C LEU A 116 4.59 -9.67 5.54
N ASP A 117 5.82 -10.14 5.63
CA ASP A 117 6.43 -10.63 6.86
C ASP A 117 6.87 -9.48 7.81
N GLU A 118 7.31 -9.84 9.01
CA GLU A 118 7.69 -8.89 10.06
C GLU A 118 8.84 -7.95 9.61
N SER A 119 9.81 -8.46 8.88
CA SER A 119 10.92 -7.65 8.35
C SER A 119 10.43 -6.64 7.32
N GLY A 120 9.52 -7.06 6.44
CA GLY A 120 8.86 -6.18 5.48
C GLY A 120 7.99 -5.10 6.14
N VAL A 121 7.26 -5.45 7.21
CA VAL A 121 6.50 -4.45 8.00
C VAL A 121 7.44 -3.43 8.64
N THR A 122 8.58 -3.87 9.17
CA THR A 122 9.58 -2.98 9.76
C THR A 122 10.12 -2.02 8.70
N THR A 123 10.54 -2.53 7.55
CA THR A 123 11.04 -1.74 6.42
C THR A 123 9.97 -0.76 5.89
N LEU A 124 8.71 -1.20 5.83
CA LEU A 124 7.59 -0.34 5.44
C LEU A 124 7.42 0.84 6.41
N ARG A 125 7.47 0.59 7.71
CA ARG A 125 7.36 1.65 8.74
C ARG A 125 8.52 2.63 8.70
N GLU A 126 9.75 2.14 8.59
CA GLU A 126 10.95 2.95 8.73
C GLU A 126 11.32 3.69 7.45
N ARG A 127 11.04 3.11 6.28
CA ARG A 127 11.53 3.62 5.00
C ARG A 127 10.43 4.11 4.07
N LEU A 128 9.25 3.46 4.04
CA LEU A 128 8.19 3.80 3.09
C LEU A 128 7.17 4.79 3.66
N LEU A 129 6.69 4.59 4.90
CA LEU A 129 5.73 5.51 5.53
C LEU A 129 6.18 6.98 5.56
N PRO A 130 7.47 7.32 5.80
CA PRO A 130 7.91 8.70 5.74
C PRO A 130 7.84 9.36 4.36
N LEU A 131 7.62 8.58 3.31
CA LEU A 131 7.61 9.02 1.91
C LEU A 131 6.22 9.08 1.28
N VAL A 132 5.17 8.71 2.03
CA VAL A 132 3.79 8.74 1.53
C VAL A 132 3.00 9.90 2.14
N ASP A 133 1.96 10.34 1.45
CA ASP A 133 1.13 11.46 1.91
C ASP A 133 -0.12 10.95 2.64
N TRP A 134 -0.59 9.76 2.27
CA TRP A 134 -1.76 9.11 2.85
C TRP A 134 -1.52 7.63 3.10
N VAL A 135 -2.03 7.13 4.22
CA VAL A 135 -2.10 5.69 4.50
C VAL A 135 -3.52 5.31 4.91
N THR A 136 -4.01 4.16 4.41
CA THR A 136 -5.40 3.72 4.58
C THR A 136 -5.52 2.37 5.29
N PRO A 137 -4.96 2.19 6.51
CA PRO A 137 -4.96 0.92 7.21
C PRO A 137 -6.36 0.54 7.70
N ASN A 138 -6.71 -0.73 7.62
CA ASN A 138 -7.78 -1.28 8.43
C ASN A 138 -7.33 -1.42 9.90
N ILE A 139 -8.24 -1.85 10.79
CA ILE A 139 -7.98 -1.94 12.24
C ILE A 139 -6.83 -2.90 12.56
N ASP A 140 -6.79 -4.04 11.90
CA ASP A 140 -5.76 -5.05 12.13
C ASP A 140 -4.39 -4.54 11.67
N GLU A 141 -4.33 -3.92 10.50
CA GLU A 141 -3.14 -3.27 9.94
C GLU A 141 -2.67 -2.11 10.82
N LEU A 142 -3.60 -1.29 11.30
CA LEU A 142 -3.30 -0.21 12.25
C LEU A 142 -2.66 -0.76 13.53
N GLY A 143 -3.17 -1.88 14.03
CA GLY A 143 -2.62 -2.59 15.17
C GLY A 143 -1.20 -3.09 14.91
N ILE A 144 -0.96 -3.71 13.75
CA ILE A 144 0.35 -4.22 13.33
C ILE A 144 1.34 -3.07 13.16
N LEU A 145 0.96 -2.01 12.45
CA LEU A 145 1.81 -0.84 12.19
C LEU A 145 2.25 -0.12 13.47
N THR A 146 1.41 -0.11 14.50
CA THR A 146 1.72 0.60 15.76
C THR A 146 2.26 -0.31 16.86
N GLY A 147 2.14 -1.63 16.70
CA GLY A 147 2.39 -2.59 17.77
C GLY A 147 1.39 -2.49 18.93
N ARG A 148 0.24 -1.87 18.72
CA ARG A 148 -0.81 -1.64 19.73
C ARG A 148 -2.10 -2.34 19.30
N GLY A 149 -2.74 -3.06 20.22
CA GLY A 149 -4.07 -3.63 19.94
C GLY A 149 -5.11 -2.53 19.75
N VAL A 150 -5.89 -2.63 18.67
CA VAL A 150 -7.04 -1.76 18.39
C VAL A 150 -8.28 -2.62 18.49
N ALA A 151 -8.98 -2.56 19.64
CA ALA A 151 -10.13 -3.42 19.92
C ALA A 151 -11.48 -2.68 19.84
N LYS A 152 -11.47 -1.37 19.95
CA LYS A 152 -12.66 -0.53 19.99
C LYS A 152 -12.40 0.84 19.37
N ARG A 153 -13.48 1.54 18.98
CA ARG A 153 -13.43 2.88 18.39
C ARG A 153 -12.54 3.88 19.17
N GLY A 154 -12.55 3.83 20.49
CA GLY A 154 -11.77 4.73 21.34
C GLY A 154 -10.25 4.56 21.21
N ASP A 155 -9.78 3.45 20.65
CA ASP A 155 -8.36 3.17 20.46
C ASP A 155 -7.83 3.78 19.14
N LEU A 156 -8.73 4.03 18.15
CA LEU A 156 -8.38 4.53 16.82
C LEU A 156 -7.55 5.83 16.83
N PRO A 157 -7.95 6.89 17.57
CA PRO A 157 -7.19 8.14 17.55
C PRO A 157 -5.74 7.98 18.05
N GLY A 158 -5.54 7.14 19.07
CA GLY A 158 -4.21 6.88 19.62
C GLY A 158 -3.34 6.06 18.68
N ALA A 159 -3.92 5.06 18.02
CA ALA A 159 -3.23 4.23 17.06
C ALA A 159 -2.92 5.01 15.76
N ALA A 160 -3.88 5.77 15.22
CA ALA A 160 -3.67 6.61 14.05
C ALA A 160 -2.55 7.64 14.27
N ARG A 161 -2.48 8.28 15.44
CA ARG A 161 -1.36 9.17 15.80
C ARG A 161 -0.03 8.44 15.85
N GLY A 162 0.00 7.21 16.35
CA GLY A 162 1.20 6.39 16.36
C GLY A 162 1.73 6.07 14.96
N VAL A 163 0.86 5.93 13.96
CA VAL A 163 1.26 5.80 12.55
C VAL A 163 1.70 7.15 11.99
N GLN A 164 0.95 8.22 12.28
CA GLN A 164 1.26 9.57 11.80
C GLN A 164 2.66 10.06 12.25
N GLU A 165 3.11 9.66 13.44
CA GLU A 165 4.46 9.96 13.94
C GLU A 165 5.59 9.39 13.05
N SER A 166 5.28 8.45 12.14
CA SER A 166 6.26 7.91 11.18
C SER A 166 6.57 8.87 10.03
N GLY A 167 5.75 9.91 9.78
CA GLY A 167 5.97 10.91 8.73
C GLY A 167 5.43 12.28 9.15
N SER A 168 6.16 13.35 8.86
CA SER A 168 5.83 14.72 9.33
C SER A 168 4.49 15.27 8.79
N ASP A 169 4.06 14.82 7.60
CA ASP A 169 2.86 15.29 6.91
C ASP A 169 1.94 14.12 6.50
N LEU A 170 2.05 12.98 7.20
CA LEU A 170 1.29 11.78 6.90
C LEU A 170 -0.16 11.91 7.38
N ASN A 171 -1.10 11.77 6.46
CA ASN A 171 -2.53 11.66 6.76
C ASN A 171 -2.91 10.18 6.94
N VAL A 172 -3.73 9.88 7.93
CA VAL A 172 -4.16 8.52 8.24
C VAL A 172 -5.68 8.42 8.07
N PHE A 173 -6.13 7.60 7.13
CA PHE A 173 -7.53 7.25 6.96
C PHE A 173 -7.73 5.79 7.40
N ALA A 174 -8.00 5.58 8.68
CA ALA A 174 -8.22 4.25 9.24
C ALA A 174 -9.63 3.76 8.95
N THR A 175 -9.75 2.61 8.26
CA THR A 175 -11.04 2.01 7.93
C THR A 175 -11.50 1.08 9.04
N GLY A 176 -12.69 1.38 9.62
CA GLY A 176 -13.26 0.68 10.77
C GLY A 176 -14.35 -0.32 10.44
N GLY A 177 -14.34 -0.92 9.26
CA GLY A 177 -15.36 -1.87 8.81
C GLY A 177 -15.59 -3.09 9.70
N HIS A 178 -14.62 -3.42 10.58
CA HIS A 178 -14.73 -4.51 11.56
C HIS A 178 -15.16 -4.03 12.96
N LEU A 179 -15.44 -2.74 13.15
CA LEU A 179 -15.98 -2.22 14.40
C LEU A 179 -17.50 -2.36 14.45
N GLU A 180 -18.05 -2.37 15.67
CA GLU A 180 -19.49 -2.29 15.91
C GLU A 180 -19.82 -1.01 16.70
N PRO A 181 -20.53 -0.03 16.10
CA PRO A 181 -20.86 0.07 14.66
C PRO A 181 -19.61 0.35 13.80
N PRO A 182 -19.63 0.01 12.48
CA PRO A 182 -18.55 0.36 11.55
C PRO A 182 -18.34 1.88 11.53
N ASP A 183 -17.10 2.32 11.61
CA ASP A 183 -16.78 3.75 11.63
C ASP A 183 -15.34 3.99 11.13
N ASP A 184 -15.18 4.91 10.20
CA ASP A 184 -13.89 5.30 9.67
C ASP A 184 -13.34 6.50 10.45
N PHE A 185 -12.03 6.61 10.54
CA PHE A 185 -11.33 7.67 11.26
C PHE A 185 -10.29 8.36 10.38
N LEU A 186 -10.41 9.68 10.28
CA LEU A 186 -9.47 10.52 9.56
C LEU A 186 -8.66 11.38 10.54
N LEU A 187 -7.33 11.39 10.36
CA LEU A 187 -6.37 12.21 11.09
C LEU A 187 -5.42 12.90 10.13
#